data_0289f55f86c65227115d1c2c0ea416a8
#
_entry.id   0289f55f86c65227115d1c2c0ea416a8
#
_cell.length_a   1.000
_cell.length_b   1.000
_cell.length_c   1.000
_cell.angle_alpha   90.00
_cell.angle_beta   90.00
_cell.angle_gamma   90.00
#
_symmetry.space_group_name_H-M   'P 1'
#
loop_
_entity.id
_entity.type
_entity.pdbx_description
1 polymer ?
#
loop_
_entity_poly.entity_id
_entity_poly.type
_entity_poly.pdbx_seq_one_letter_code
_entity_poly.pdbx_strand_id
1 'polypeptide(L)'
;MIYKQFSITVVSAMALSVLVALIFTPALCATMLKAVPQGEHAAEKRGFFGWFNRTFDRSVKSYERGVGNMLRHKIPYLLAYALIVVGMIWLFTRIPTAFLPEEDQGVLFAQVQTPAGSSAERTQVVVDEMRTYLLDKEKDTVASVFTVNGFNFAGRGQSSGMAFIMLKPWDERSTENSVFNLANRAQQHFFSFRDAMVFAFAPPAVLELGNATGFDVFLQDRAGIGHEKLMAARNQFLGMAAQSKVLSQVRPNGLNDEPQYQLTIDDERASALGVTLTDINNTLSIALGSSYVNDFIDRGRVKKVYIQGQAGARMSPEDLKKWYVRNSAGTMVPFSSFAKGEWIYGSPKLARYNGVEAMEVLGAPAPGYSTGEAMAEVEAIAAKLPPGVGISWTGLSYEERLSGSQAPALYALSLLMVFLCLAALYESWSIPIAVMLVVPLGIIGALMATSLRGLSNDVYFQVGLLVTIGLAAKNAILIVEFAKELHEQGRSLVDAAVEACRMRLRPIIMTSLAFVLGVVPLAISTGAGSGSQHAIGTGVIGGMLTATILAIFWVPLFFVVVSSMGRRKADQSRHRAKWLLADTGLSAPGSAGGGAIPPRPRLLTTGGRQRGGRRTRLAAVLP
;
A
#
# COMPACT_ATOMS: atom_id res chain seq x y z
N MET A 1 -2.99 -5.16 -6.66
CA MET A 1 -3.81 -6.20 -6.01
C MET A 1 -4.58 -5.68 -4.80
N ILE A 2 -3.95 -4.97 -3.86
CA ILE A 2 -4.53 -4.44 -2.61
C ILE A 2 -5.81 -3.61 -2.86
N TYR A 3 -5.76 -2.61 -3.74
CA TYR A 3 -6.92 -1.78 -4.09
C TYR A 3 -8.11 -2.60 -4.64
N LYS A 4 -7.84 -3.64 -5.44
CA LYS A 4 -8.89 -4.49 -6.02
C LYS A 4 -9.61 -5.30 -4.95
N GLN A 5 -8.88 -5.95 -4.04
CA GLN A 5 -9.45 -6.74 -2.95
C GLN A 5 -10.28 -5.88 -2.01
N PHE A 6 -9.72 -4.72 -1.62
CA PHE A 6 -10.43 -3.77 -0.77
C PHE A 6 -11.71 -3.25 -1.43
N SER A 7 -11.64 -2.86 -2.70
CA SER A 7 -12.81 -2.35 -3.45
C SER A 7 -13.93 -3.39 -3.54
N ILE A 8 -13.59 -4.65 -3.85
CA ILE A 8 -14.59 -5.74 -3.92
C ILE A 8 -15.26 -5.94 -2.55
N THR A 9 -14.47 -5.94 -1.47
CA THR A 9 -15.00 -6.11 -0.11
C THR A 9 -15.95 -4.98 0.28
N VAL A 10 -15.58 -3.72 0.02
CA VAL A 10 -16.40 -2.55 0.32
C VAL A 10 -17.68 -2.55 -0.52
N VAL A 11 -17.59 -2.83 -1.83
CA VAL A 11 -18.77 -2.88 -2.73
C VAL A 11 -19.73 -3.97 -2.28
N SER A 12 -19.24 -5.16 -1.96
CA SER A 12 -20.07 -6.28 -1.48
C SER A 12 -20.75 -5.95 -0.15
N ALA A 13 -20.01 -5.36 0.80
CA ALA A 13 -20.55 -4.94 2.09
C ALA A 13 -21.61 -3.85 1.94
N MET A 14 -21.39 -2.87 1.07
CA MET A 14 -22.36 -1.81 0.79
C MET A 14 -23.62 -2.34 0.09
N ALA A 15 -23.49 -3.25 -0.87
CA ALA A 15 -24.63 -3.87 -1.53
C ALA A 15 -25.52 -4.64 -0.53
N LEU A 16 -24.92 -5.44 0.35
CA LEU A 16 -25.63 -6.13 1.42
C LEU A 16 -26.27 -5.16 2.42
N SER A 17 -25.56 -4.08 2.78
CA SER A 17 -26.08 -3.04 3.67
C SER A 17 -27.32 -2.35 3.11
N VAL A 18 -27.35 -2.06 1.80
CA VAL A 18 -28.52 -1.50 1.12
C VAL A 18 -29.71 -2.47 1.17
N LEU A 19 -29.50 -3.75 0.90
CA LEU A 19 -30.55 -4.77 0.98
C LEU A 19 -31.12 -4.88 2.41
N VAL A 20 -30.25 -4.91 3.41
CA VAL A 20 -30.67 -4.94 4.82
C VAL A 20 -31.44 -3.66 5.19
N ALA A 21 -30.98 -2.50 4.77
CA ALA A 21 -31.63 -1.22 5.06
C ALA A 21 -33.03 -1.11 4.43
N LEU A 22 -33.20 -1.61 3.20
CA LEU A 22 -34.46 -1.50 2.47
C LEU A 22 -35.51 -2.57 2.87
N ILE A 23 -35.07 -3.77 3.23
CA ILE A 23 -35.95 -4.92 3.47
C ILE A 23 -36.03 -5.24 4.96
N PHE A 24 -34.88 -5.51 5.60
CA PHE A 24 -34.86 -6.07 6.94
C PHE A 24 -35.10 -5.01 8.02
N THR A 25 -34.54 -3.82 7.89
CA THR A 25 -34.69 -2.75 8.88
C THR A 25 -36.14 -2.28 9.03
N PRO A 26 -36.92 -2.02 7.96
CA PRO A 26 -38.35 -1.69 8.10
C PRO A 26 -39.17 -2.80 8.74
N ALA A 27 -38.88 -4.06 8.39
CA ALA A 27 -39.59 -5.22 8.98
C ALA A 27 -39.32 -5.33 10.48
N LEU A 28 -38.03 -5.16 10.91
CA LEU A 28 -37.68 -5.13 12.34
C LEU A 28 -38.32 -3.94 13.06
N CYS A 29 -38.30 -2.76 12.46
CA CYS A 29 -38.93 -1.59 13.06
C CYS A 29 -40.43 -1.80 13.27
N ALA A 30 -41.12 -2.39 12.30
CA ALA A 30 -42.57 -2.68 12.39
C ALA A 30 -42.91 -3.74 13.45
N THR A 31 -42.00 -4.70 13.69
CA THR A 31 -42.25 -5.82 14.63
C THR A 31 -41.77 -5.53 16.05
N MET A 32 -40.64 -4.83 16.19
CA MET A 32 -39.98 -4.65 17.50
C MET A 32 -40.21 -3.30 18.16
N LEU A 33 -40.51 -2.24 17.39
CA LEU A 33 -40.73 -0.92 17.96
C LEU A 33 -42.18 -0.76 18.44
N LYS A 34 -42.33 -0.35 19.69
CA LYS A 34 -43.64 0.04 20.22
C LYS A 34 -44.09 1.37 19.62
N ALA A 35 -45.38 1.44 19.21
CA ALA A 35 -45.96 2.70 18.77
C ALA A 35 -45.87 3.76 19.90
N VAL A 36 -45.33 4.91 19.61
CA VAL A 36 -45.30 6.04 20.54
C VAL A 36 -46.59 6.85 20.32
N PRO A 37 -47.45 7.03 21.34
CA PRO A 37 -48.65 7.81 21.20
C PRO A 37 -48.37 9.26 20.80
N GLN A 38 -49.17 9.81 19.89
CA GLN A 38 -49.07 11.21 19.49
C GLN A 38 -49.31 12.10 20.71
N GLY A 39 -48.30 12.84 21.18
CA GLY A 39 -48.42 13.74 22.34
C GLY A 39 -47.43 13.45 23.49
N GLU A 40 -46.85 12.26 23.60
CA GLU A 40 -45.91 11.93 24.68
C GLU A 40 -44.47 12.45 24.45
N HIS A 41 -44.19 13.08 23.33
CA HIS A 41 -42.89 13.72 23.10
C HIS A 41 -42.52 14.84 24.06
N ALA A 42 -43.51 15.34 24.84
CA ALA A 42 -43.36 16.42 25.79
C ALA A 42 -43.14 15.96 27.25
N ALA A 43 -43.28 14.67 27.57
CA ALA A 43 -43.00 14.20 28.92
C ALA A 43 -41.48 14.30 29.19
N GLU A 44 -41.10 15.24 30.08
CA GLU A 44 -39.71 15.39 30.55
C GLU A 44 -39.22 14.06 31.13
N LYS A 45 -38.44 13.33 30.34
CA LYS A 45 -37.78 12.12 30.84
C LYS A 45 -36.84 12.50 31.97
N ARG A 46 -37.08 11.95 33.18
CA ARG A 46 -36.24 12.15 34.37
C ARG A 46 -35.00 11.24 34.31
N GLY A 47 -33.92 11.62 35.02
CA GLY A 47 -32.68 10.83 35.07
C GLY A 47 -31.70 11.11 33.91
N PHE A 48 -30.84 10.15 33.61
CA PHE A 48 -29.76 10.23 32.61
C PHE A 48 -30.27 10.68 31.22
N PHE A 49 -31.35 10.10 30.74
CA PHE A 49 -31.93 10.45 29.43
C PHE A 49 -32.49 11.89 29.41
N GLY A 50 -33.03 12.35 30.52
CA GLY A 50 -33.49 13.75 30.63
C GLY A 50 -32.33 14.74 30.63
N TRP A 51 -31.24 14.42 31.34
CA TRP A 51 -30.01 15.21 31.31
C TRP A 51 -29.41 15.25 29.89
N PHE A 52 -29.29 14.10 29.24
CA PHE A 52 -28.76 13.97 27.89
C PHE A 52 -29.57 14.79 26.87
N ASN A 53 -30.90 14.67 26.89
CA ASN A 53 -31.75 15.42 25.97
C ASN A 53 -31.61 16.95 26.19
N ARG A 54 -31.63 17.42 27.43
CA ARG A 54 -31.45 18.85 27.72
C ARG A 54 -30.09 19.38 27.27
N THR A 55 -29.02 18.59 27.45
CA THR A 55 -27.68 18.95 26.99
C THR A 55 -27.62 18.99 25.49
N PHE A 56 -28.20 18.00 24.83
CA PHE A 56 -28.28 17.91 23.37
C PHE A 56 -29.07 19.09 22.78
N ASP A 57 -30.25 19.44 23.35
CA ASP A 57 -31.06 20.55 22.88
C ASP A 57 -30.35 21.92 23.06
N ARG A 58 -29.55 22.08 24.13
CA ARG A 58 -28.68 23.25 24.27
C ARG A 58 -27.62 23.31 23.17
N SER A 59 -27.01 22.15 22.86
CA SER A 59 -26.03 22.05 21.79
C SER A 59 -26.64 22.36 20.43
N VAL A 60 -27.86 21.89 20.14
CA VAL A 60 -28.62 22.23 18.92
C VAL A 60 -28.85 23.72 18.79
N LYS A 61 -29.34 24.39 19.87
CA LYS A 61 -29.58 25.86 19.87
C LYS A 61 -28.29 26.65 19.69
N SER A 62 -27.18 26.20 20.27
CA SER A 62 -25.86 26.81 20.07
C SER A 62 -25.36 26.65 18.65
N TYR A 63 -25.54 25.46 18.09
CA TYR A 63 -25.21 25.14 16.72
C TYR A 63 -26.01 25.98 15.70
N GLU A 64 -27.34 26.11 15.87
CA GLU A 64 -28.20 26.95 15.03
C GLU A 64 -27.70 28.41 15.01
N ARG A 65 -27.35 28.96 16.19
CA ARG A 65 -26.77 30.31 16.30
C ARG A 65 -25.44 30.43 15.58
N GLY A 66 -24.58 29.42 15.71
CA GLY A 66 -23.28 29.33 15.00
C GLY A 66 -23.44 29.32 13.50
N VAL A 67 -24.30 28.45 12.96
CA VAL A 67 -24.60 28.36 11.53
C VAL A 67 -25.23 29.67 11.03
N GLY A 68 -26.19 30.24 11.76
CA GLY A 68 -26.81 31.54 11.42
C GLY A 68 -25.79 32.67 11.31
N ASN A 69 -24.85 32.75 12.28
CA ASN A 69 -23.77 33.73 12.25
C ASN A 69 -22.82 33.50 11.05
N MET A 70 -22.48 32.26 10.75
CA MET A 70 -21.64 31.87 9.61
C MET A 70 -22.29 32.25 8.27
N LEU A 71 -23.58 32.06 8.13
CA LEU A 71 -24.35 32.43 6.94
C LEU A 71 -24.48 33.95 6.75
N ARG A 72 -24.45 34.72 7.84
CA ARG A 72 -24.42 36.20 7.79
C ARG A 72 -23.06 36.75 7.39
N HIS A 73 -21.97 36.16 7.91
CA HIS A 73 -20.58 36.59 7.68
C HIS A 73 -19.82 35.58 6.80
N LYS A 74 -20.22 35.41 5.54
CA LYS A 74 -19.70 34.36 4.65
C LYS A 74 -18.19 34.47 4.36
N ILE A 75 -17.67 35.70 4.17
CA ILE A 75 -16.31 35.95 3.72
C ILE A 75 -15.24 35.40 4.67
N PRO A 76 -15.25 35.77 6.00
CA PRO A 76 -14.23 35.26 6.92
C PRO A 76 -14.22 33.74 7.04
N TYR A 77 -15.38 33.07 6.95
CA TYR A 77 -15.45 31.60 7.00
C TYR A 77 -14.98 30.93 5.71
N LEU A 78 -15.16 31.59 4.54
CA LEU A 78 -14.57 31.12 3.29
C LEU A 78 -13.05 31.29 3.28
N LEU A 79 -12.52 32.36 3.88
CA LEU A 79 -11.07 32.54 4.08
C LEU A 79 -10.51 31.48 5.04
N ALA A 80 -11.21 31.20 6.13
CA ALA A 80 -10.83 30.10 7.04
C ALA A 80 -10.82 28.75 6.33
N TYR A 81 -11.80 28.48 5.47
CA TYR A 81 -11.80 27.28 4.63
C TYR A 81 -10.61 27.24 3.67
N ALA A 82 -10.30 28.36 3.00
CA ALA A 82 -9.13 28.43 2.13
C ALA A 82 -7.83 28.16 2.89
N LEU A 83 -7.71 28.67 4.13
CA LEU A 83 -6.58 28.38 5.00
C LEU A 83 -6.50 26.88 5.36
N ILE A 84 -7.64 26.25 5.64
CA ILE A 84 -7.71 24.79 5.89
C ILE A 84 -7.21 24.02 4.67
N VAL A 85 -7.63 24.40 3.44
CA VAL A 85 -7.19 23.76 2.22
C VAL A 85 -5.68 23.93 1.97
N VAL A 86 -5.15 25.14 2.21
CA VAL A 86 -3.70 25.38 2.13
C VAL A 86 -2.94 24.55 3.17
N GLY A 87 -3.44 24.51 4.41
CA GLY A 87 -2.87 23.68 5.48
C GLY A 87 -2.92 22.19 5.13
N MET A 88 -4.00 21.71 4.50
CA MET A 88 -4.12 20.35 4.02
C MET A 88 -3.05 20.01 2.97
N ILE A 89 -2.86 20.88 1.98
CA ILE A 89 -1.84 20.69 0.93
C ILE A 89 -0.45 20.69 1.56
N TRP A 90 -0.16 21.63 2.45
CA TRP A 90 1.11 21.70 3.15
C TRP A 90 1.39 20.44 3.98
N LEU A 91 0.40 19.96 4.74
CA LEU A 91 0.54 18.75 5.56
C LEU A 91 0.71 17.49 4.69
N PHE A 92 0.00 17.41 3.56
CA PHE A 92 0.12 16.30 2.62
C PHE A 92 1.54 16.17 2.06
N THR A 93 2.24 17.29 1.84
CA THR A 93 3.62 17.27 1.36
C THR A 93 4.66 16.99 2.45
N ARG A 94 4.26 17.01 3.74
CA ARG A 94 5.14 16.79 4.88
C ARG A 94 5.09 15.38 5.46
N ILE A 95 3.99 14.66 5.21
CA ILE A 95 3.87 13.28 5.70
C ILE A 95 4.83 12.39 4.91
N PRO A 96 5.67 11.58 5.60
CA PRO A 96 6.60 10.65 4.96
C PRO A 96 5.86 9.67 4.05
N THR A 97 6.41 9.40 2.87
CA THR A 97 5.85 8.43 1.94
C THR A 97 6.45 7.04 2.17
N ALA A 98 5.62 6.00 2.04
CA ALA A 98 6.03 4.61 2.04
C ALA A 98 5.09 3.80 1.14
N PHE A 99 5.53 2.63 0.68
CA PHE A 99 4.63 1.73 -0.05
C PHE A 99 3.72 0.97 0.91
N LEU A 100 4.29 0.28 1.87
CA LEU A 100 3.59 -0.47 2.93
C LEU A 100 4.10 -0.02 4.29
N PRO A 101 3.27 -0.12 5.36
CA PRO A 101 3.74 0.12 6.70
C PRO A 101 4.70 -0.99 7.15
N GLU A 102 5.60 -0.65 8.05
CA GLU A 102 6.43 -1.66 8.72
C GLU A 102 5.55 -2.51 9.65
N GLU A 103 5.76 -3.83 9.60
CA GLU A 103 4.97 -4.77 10.39
C GLU A 103 5.85 -5.74 11.18
N ASP A 104 5.52 -5.91 12.46
CA ASP A 104 6.10 -6.97 13.28
C ASP A 104 5.37 -8.29 12.97
N GLN A 105 5.98 -9.10 12.09
CA GLN A 105 5.44 -10.41 11.72
C GLN A 105 5.82 -11.54 12.70
N GLY A 106 6.49 -11.22 13.81
CA GLY A 106 6.98 -12.22 14.76
C GLY A 106 8.15 -13.06 14.25
N VAL A 107 8.82 -12.59 13.18
CA VAL A 107 9.97 -13.27 12.55
C VAL A 107 11.07 -12.26 12.29
N LEU A 108 12.31 -12.64 12.58
CA LEU A 108 13.52 -11.90 12.25
C LEU A 108 14.41 -12.78 11.37
N PHE A 109 15.06 -12.19 10.37
CA PHE A 109 16.08 -12.86 9.57
C PHE A 109 17.46 -12.36 9.97
N ALA A 110 18.44 -13.26 9.92
CA ALA A 110 19.85 -12.87 10.03
C ALA A 110 20.66 -13.55 8.92
N GLN A 111 21.32 -12.74 8.10
CA GLN A 111 22.16 -13.18 7.00
C GLN A 111 23.63 -13.10 7.41
N VAL A 112 24.34 -14.20 7.27
CA VAL A 112 25.77 -14.34 7.57
C VAL A 112 26.54 -14.40 6.27
N GLN A 113 27.60 -13.62 6.17
CA GLN A 113 28.56 -13.63 5.06
C GLN A 113 29.98 -13.62 5.63
N THR A 114 30.65 -14.75 5.57
CA THR A 114 32.08 -14.86 5.89
C THR A 114 32.95 -14.40 4.70
N PRO A 115 34.24 -14.12 4.89
CA PRO A 115 35.12 -13.75 3.80
C PRO A 115 35.09 -14.76 2.64
N ALA A 116 35.29 -14.27 1.42
CA ALA A 116 35.34 -15.08 0.23
C ALA A 116 36.38 -16.22 0.38
N GLY A 117 35.99 -17.42 -0.05
CA GLY A 117 36.84 -18.63 0.10
C GLY A 117 36.83 -19.27 1.49
N SER A 118 35.97 -18.78 2.45
CA SER A 118 35.81 -19.43 3.74
C SER A 118 35.19 -20.82 3.61
N SER A 119 35.64 -21.77 4.42
CA SER A 119 35.05 -23.10 4.49
C SER A 119 33.69 -23.11 5.21
N ALA A 120 32.91 -24.15 4.98
CA ALA A 120 31.63 -24.33 5.64
C ALA A 120 31.76 -24.44 7.18
N GLU A 121 32.85 -25.03 7.67
CA GLU A 121 33.13 -25.15 9.10
C GLU A 121 33.37 -23.78 9.74
N ARG A 122 34.11 -22.88 9.08
CA ARG A 122 34.34 -21.52 9.56
C ARG A 122 33.03 -20.73 9.59
N THR A 123 32.20 -20.88 8.59
CA THR A 123 30.88 -20.25 8.55
C THR A 123 29.97 -20.82 9.65
N GLN A 124 30.07 -22.15 9.92
CA GLN A 124 29.30 -22.80 10.98
C GLN A 124 29.62 -22.22 12.36
N VAL A 125 30.87 -21.95 12.67
CA VAL A 125 31.27 -21.34 13.94
C VAL A 125 30.55 -19.99 14.17
N VAL A 126 30.51 -19.13 13.15
CA VAL A 126 29.81 -17.84 13.23
C VAL A 126 28.30 -18.03 13.37
N VAL A 127 27.73 -18.98 12.64
CA VAL A 127 26.28 -19.31 12.71
C VAL A 127 25.92 -19.83 14.12
N ASP A 128 26.77 -20.65 14.73
CA ASP A 128 26.54 -21.16 16.08
C ASP A 128 26.72 -20.08 17.15
N GLU A 129 27.67 -19.17 17.01
CA GLU A 129 27.83 -18.01 17.89
C GLU A 129 26.62 -17.09 17.83
N MET A 130 26.14 -16.77 16.63
CA MET A 130 24.91 -16.01 16.41
C MET A 130 23.69 -16.69 17.06
N ARG A 131 23.53 -18.00 16.85
CA ARG A 131 22.44 -18.79 17.43
C ARG A 131 22.48 -18.77 18.96
N THR A 132 23.65 -18.94 19.53
CA THR A 132 23.86 -18.93 21.01
C THR A 132 23.48 -17.57 21.59
N TYR A 133 23.93 -16.46 20.96
CA TYR A 133 23.52 -15.13 21.38
C TYR A 133 21.99 -14.96 21.40
N LEU A 134 21.34 -15.35 20.32
CA LEU A 134 19.88 -15.18 20.18
C LEU A 134 19.08 -16.01 21.18
N LEU A 135 19.52 -17.24 21.48
CA LEU A 135 18.81 -18.11 22.41
C LEU A 135 19.12 -17.80 23.90
N ASP A 136 20.32 -17.33 24.19
CA ASP A 136 20.74 -17.11 25.58
C ASP A 136 20.47 -15.66 26.04
N LYS A 137 20.82 -14.68 25.22
CA LYS A 137 20.70 -13.26 25.58
C LYS A 137 19.34 -12.66 25.25
N GLU A 138 18.70 -13.12 24.18
CA GLU A 138 17.41 -12.63 23.73
C GLU A 138 16.26 -13.61 24.02
N LYS A 139 16.45 -14.51 25.01
CA LYS A 139 15.50 -15.56 25.43
C LYS A 139 14.10 -15.04 25.78
N ASP A 140 13.99 -13.77 26.19
CA ASP A 140 12.71 -13.17 26.56
C ASP A 140 11.90 -12.76 25.31
N THR A 141 12.57 -12.64 24.16
CA THR A 141 11.98 -12.23 22.89
C THR A 141 11.91 -13.37 21.88
N VAL A 142 12.97 -14.22 21.85
CA VAL A 142 13.13 -15.29 20.86
C VAL A 142 12.52 -16.59 21.37
N ALA A 143 11.71 -17.26 20.53
CA ALA A 143 11.14 -18.57 20.80
C ALA A 143 12.00 -19.70 20.23
N SER A 144 12.49 -19.55 19.00
CA SER A 144 13.34 -20.54 18.34
C SER A 144 14.19 -19.93 17.23
N VAL A 145 15.29 -20.60 16.91
CA VAL A 145 16.21 -20.18 15.84
C VAL A 145 16.47 -21.39 14.94
N PHE A 146 16.16 -21.24 13.66
CA PHE A 146 16.51 -22.20 12.62
C PHE A 146 17.63 -21.63 11.76
N THR A 147 18.75 -22.36 11.66
CA THR A 147 19.93 -21.90 10.92
C THR A 147 20.21 -22.78 9.71
N VAL A 148 20.68 -22.15 8.64
CA VAL A 148 21.10 -22.82 7.41
C VAL A 148 22.52 -22.39 7.10
N ASN A 149 23.43 -23.34 6.94
CA ASN A 149 24.78 -23.11 6.45
C ASN A 149 24.86 -23.44 4.95
N GLY A 150 25.59 -22.62 4.18
CA GLY A 150 25.74 -22.78 2.73
C GLY A 150 24.71 -22.03 1.89
N PHE A 151 23.86 -21.22 2.51
CA PHE A 151 22.82 -20.45 1.83
C PHE A 151 22.54 -19.12 2.54
N ASN A 152 22.36 -18.06 1.75
CA ASN A 152 21.69 -16.82 2.16
C ASN A 152 20.97 -16.19 0.95
N PHE A 153 20.33 -15.03 1.09
CA PHE A 153 19.62 -14.38 -0.01
C PHE A 153 20.53 -13.87 -1.14
N ALA A 154 21.80 -13.59 -0.85
CA ALA A 154 22.77 -13.21 -1.89
C ALA A 154 23.14 -14.39 -2.80
N GLY A 155 23.12 -15.64 -2.28
CA GLY A 155 23.44 -16.83 -3.04
C GLY A 155 23.71 -18.08 -2.21
N ARG A 156 24.27 -19.07 -2.88
CA ARG A 156 24.72 -20.33 -2.26
C ARG A 156 26.23 -20.40 -2.29
N GLY A 157 26.83 -20.84 -1.21
CA GLY A 157 28.28 -20.99 -1.08
C GLY A 157 28.68 -21.32 0.33
N GLN A 158 29.86 -21.89 0.51
CA GLN A 158 30.38 -22.26 1.85
C GLN A 158 30.55 -21.05 2.78
N SER A 159 30.73 -19.85 2.21
CA SER A 159 30.86 -18.59 2.94
C SER A 159 29.52 -17.93 3.31
N SER A 160 28.41 -18.59 3.04
CA SER A 160 27.06 -18.05 3.24
C SER A 160 26.32 -18.79 4.34
N GLY A 161 25.62 -18.05 5.21
CA GLY A 161 24.73 -18.61 6.24
C GLY A 161 23.48 -17.77 6.41
N MET A 162 22.41 -18.38 6.92
CA MET A 162 21.13 -17.73 7.18
C MET A 162 20.52 -18.23 8.49
N ALA A 163 19.86 -17.34 9.23
CA ALA A 163 19.02 -17.71 10.35
C ALA A 163 17.60 -17.17 10.18
N PHE A 164 16.65 -18.00 10.51
CA PHE A 164 15.23 -17.69 10.64
C PHE A 164 14.89 -17.76 12.12
N ILE A 165 14.58 -16.61 12.70
CA ILE A 165 14.39 -16.42 14.14
C ILE A 165 12.91 -16.18 14.36
N MET A 166 12.26 -17.13 15.05
CA MET A 166 10.86 -17.01 15.45
C MET A 166 10.80 -16.32 16.82
N LEU A 167 10.00 -15.26 16.91
CA LEU A 167 9.77 -14.56 18.16
C LEU A 167 8.61 -15.20 18.92
N LYS A 168 8.55 -14.95 20.22
CA LYS A 168 7.38 -15.31 21.05
C LYS A 168 6.13 -14.58 20.55
N PRO A 169 4.91 -15.06 20.86
CA PRO A 169 3.67 -14.38 20.55
C PRO A 169 3.64 -12.92 21.03
N TRP A 170 2.87 -12.06 20.36
CA TRP A 170 2.84 -10.61 20.64
C TRP A 170 2.32 -10.29 22.05
N ASP A 171 1.43 -11.10 22.60
CA ASP A 171 0.88 -11.00 23.96
C ASP A 171 1.89 -11.36 25.05
N GLU A 172 2.93 -12.13 24.72
CA GLU A 172 4.03 -12.48 25.61
C GLU A 172 5.23 -11.50 25.51
N ARG A 173 5.19 -10.55 24.57
CA ARG A 173 6.28 -9.58 24.33
C ARG A 173 5.86 -8.17 24.74
N SER A 174 6.76 -7.43 25.38
CA SER A 174 6.60 -5.98 25.57
C SER A 174 6.88 -5.22 24.26
N THR A 175 6.48 -3.96 24.18
CA THR A 175 6.79 -3.06 23.06
C THR A 175 8.30 -2.92 22.84
N GLU A 176 9.11 -3.02 23.91
CA GLU A 176 10.57 -3.00 23.84
C GLU A 176 11.15 -4.24 23.15
N ASN A 177 10.38 -5.34 23.15
CA ASN A 177 10.72 -6.62 22.53
C ASN A 177 10.07 -6.81 21.15
N SER A 178 9.79 -5.72 20.44
CA SER A 178 9.37 -5.76 19.05
C SER A 178 10.49 -6.31 18.15
N VAL A 179 10.12 -6.82 16.97
CA VAL A 179 11.08 -7.33 15.97
C VAL A 179 12.11 -6.26 15.58
N PHE A 180 11.72 -5.00 15.50
CA PHE A 180 12.60 -3.88 15.12
C PHE A 180 13.65 -3.59 16.20
N ASN A 181 13.23 -3.58 17.47
CA ASN A 181 14.14 -3.39 18.59
C ASN A 181 15.09 -4.57 18.74
N LEU A 182 14.60 -5.80 18.56
CA LEU A 182 15.45 -6.99 18.52
C LEU A 182 16.46 -6.90 17.36
N ALA A 183 16.04 -6.51 16.16
CA ALA A 183 16.93 -6.34 15.02
C ALA A 183 18.06 -5.35 15.32
N ASN A 184 17.74 -4.23 15.96
CA ASN A 184 18.74 -3.22 16.33
C ASN A 184 19.73 -3.74 17.40
N ARG A 185 19.24 -4.40 18.46
CA ARG A 185 20.10 -5.01 19.49
C ARG A 185 20.98 -6.10 18.91
N ALA A 186 20.41 -7.00 18.12
CA ALA A 186 21.15 -8.06 17.45
C ALA A 186 22.20 -7.48 16.49
N GLN A 187 21.85 -6.47 15.69
CA GLN A 187 22.79 -5.83 14.78
C GLN A 187 23.98 -5.18 15.53
N GLN A 188 23.72 -4.50 16.65
CA GLN A 188 24.78 -3.93 17.49
C GLN A 188 25.72 -5.03 18.02
N HIS A 189 25.19 -6.16 18.46
CA HIS A 189 26.01 -7.28 18.89
C HIS A 189 26.81 -7.88 17.74
N PHE A 190 26.19 -8.07 16.57
CA PHE A 190 26.83 -8.69 15.41
C PHE A 190 27.95 -7.83 14.79
N PHE A 191 27.97 -6.51 15.03
CA PHE A 191 29.14 -5.68 14.67
C PHE A 191 30.43 -6.07 15.41
N SER A 192 30.34 -6.81 16.52
CA SER A 192 31.52 -7.33 17.22
C SER A 192 32.13 -8.56 16.56
N PHE A 193 31.44 -9.21 15.62
CA PHE A 193 31.94 -10.38 14.91
C PHE A 193 33.06 -9.98 13.95
N ARG A 194 34.24 -10.56 14.16
CA ARG A 194 35.43 -10.22 13.36
C ARG A 194 35.54 -11.05 12.09
N ASP A 195 34.97 -12.26 12.11
CA ASP A 195 35.11 -13.27 11.07
C ASP A 195 33.98 -13.28 10.04
N ALA A 196 32.97 -12.43 10.20
CA ALA A 196 31.85 -12.35 9.27
C ALA A 196 31.12 -11.00 9.33
N MET A 197 30.47 -10.66 8.26
CA MET A 197 29.41 -9.65 8.24
C MET A 197 28.08 -10.35 8.52
N VAL A 198 27.39 -9.91 9.57
CA VAL A 198 26.07 -10.45 9.94
C VAL A 198 25.07 -9.31 9.95
N PHE A 199 23.97 -9.50 9.20
CA PHE A 199 22.90 -8.52 9.08
C PHE A 199 21.60 -9.09 9.64
N ALA A 200 21.05 -8.44 10.67
CA ALA A 200 19.74 -8.76 11.23
C ALA A 200 18.70 -7.79 10.70
N PHE A 201 17.60 -8.30 10.16
CA PHE A 201 16.53 -7.46 9.58
C PHE A 201 15.18 -8.16 9.67
N ALA A 202 14.12 -7.37 9.86
CA ALA A 202 12.76 -7.86 9.77
C ALA A 202 12.40 -8.14 8.30
N PRO A 203 11.63 -9.20 8.00
CA PRO A 203 11.14 -9.43 6.64
C PRO A 203 10.18 -8.31 6.22
N PRO A 204 10.09 -8.01 4.91
CA PRO A 204 9.09 -7.07 4.41
C PRO A 204 7.67 -7.62 4.62
N ALA A 205 6.69 -6.72 4.68
CA ALA A 205 5.28 -7.09 4.89
C ALA A 205 4.75 -8.08 3.84
N VAL A 206 5.33 -8.08 2.63
CA VAL A 206 5.03 -9.00 1.52
C VAL A 206 6.32 -9.60 1.02
N LEU A 207 6.58 -10.86 1.39
CA LEU A 207 7.83 -11.58 1.06
C LEU A 207 8.07 -11.75 -0.45
N GLU A 208 6.99 -11.82 -1.25
CA GLU A 208 7.07 -11.96 -2.70
C GLU A 208 7.63 -10.71 -3.40
N LEU A 209 7.68 -9.57 -2.71
CA LEU A 209 8.18 -8.31 -3.25
C LEU A 209 9.65 -8.03 -2.89
N GLY A 210 10.39 -9.02 -2.41
CA GLY A 210 11.82 -8.90 -2.14
C GLY A 210 12.22 -9.20 -0.70
N ASN A 211 13.49 -8.97 -0.38
CA ASN A 211 14.09 -9.30 0.91
C ASN A 211 14.44 -8.06 1.75
N ALA A 212 14.10 -6.86 1.27
CA ALA A 212 14.38 -5.61 1.96
C ALA A 212 13.10 -4.96 2.48
N THR A 213 13.12 -4.47 3.69
CA THR A 213 12.06 -3.62 4.26
C THR A 213 12.19 -2.15 3.85
N GLY A 214 13.34 -1.74 3.33
CA GLY A 214 13.64 -0.38 2.88
C GLY A 214 13.64 -0.28 1.37
N PHE A 215 14.82 -0.05 0.79
CA PHE A 215 14.97 0.07 -0.67
C PHE A 215 15.72 -1.13 -1.27
N ASP A 216 15.38 -1.41 -2.54
CA ASP A 216 15.97 -2.46 -3.35
C ASP A 216 16.26 -1.92 -4.75
N VAL A 217 17.54 -1.92 -5.14
CA VAL A 217 18.01 -1.31 -6.38
C VAL A 217 19.08 -2.16 -7.06
N PHE A 218 18.95 -2.30 -8.37
CA PHE A 218 20.01 -2.85 -9.21
C PHE A 218 20.86 -1.75 -9.82
N LEU A 219 22.18 -1.82 -9.61
CA LEU A 219 23.17 -1.08 -10.38
C LEU A 219 23.43 -1.85 -11.67
N GLN A 220 23.22 -1.23 -12.82
CA GLN A 220 23.23 -1.88 -14.14
C GLN A 220 24.40 -1.36 -14.98
N ASP A 221 25.10 -2.25 -15.67
CA ASP A 221 26.03 -1.92 -16.73
C ASP A 221 25.29 -1.67 -18.05
N ARG A 222 24.93 -0.42 -18.32
CA ARG A 222 24.20 -0.03 -19.54
C ARG A 222 25.08 0.26 -20.74
N ALA A 223 26.41 0.33 -20.54
CA ALA A 223 27.36 0.67 -21.59
C ALA A 223 28.34 -0.45 -21.92
N GLY A 224 28.24 -1.62 -21.27
CA GLY A 224 29.16 -2.72 -21.47
C GLY A 224 30.56 -2.45 -20.89
N ILE A 225 30.61 -1.76 -19.73
CA ILE A 225 31.88 -1.43 -19.07
C ILE A 225 32.59 -2.64 -18.46
N GLY A 226 31.84 -3.72 -18.22
CA GLY A 226 32.31 -5.00 -17.71
C GLY A 226 32.23 -5.12 -16.18
N HIS A 227 32.33 -6.38 -15.71
CA HIS A 227 32.12 -6.78 -14.32
C HIS A 227 32.99 -6.02 -13.31
N GLU A 228 34.30 -5.89 -13.59
CA GLU A 228 35.23 -5.22 -12.67
C GLU A 228 34.86 -3.75 -12.42
N LYS A 229 34.54 -3.02 -13.51
CA LYS A 229 34.15 -1.60 -13.39
C LYS A 229 32.78 -1.45 -12.74
N LEU A 230 31.84 -2.36 -12.99
CA LEU A 230 30.56 -2.38 -12.31
C LEU A 230 30.72 -2.65 -10.81
N MET A 231 31.62 -3.58 -10.43
CA MET A 231 31.97 -3.83 -9.03
C MET A 231 32.62 -2.61 -8.37
N ALA A 232 33.55 -1.94 -9.05
CA ALA A 232 34.15 -0.69 -8.56
C ALA A 232 33.08 0.39 -8.33
N ALA A 233 32.15 0.55 -9.26
CA ALA A 233 31.01 1.48 -9.13
C ALA A 233 30.09 1.11 -7.96
N ARG A 234 29.82 -0.18 -7.75
CA ARG A 234 29.06 -0.68 -6.57
C ARG A 234 29.79 -0.29 -5.27
N ASN A 235 31.09 -0.52 -5.20
CA ASN A 235 31.87 -0.21 -4.00
C ASN A 235 31.94 1.31 -3.76
N GLN A 236 32.03 2.13 -4.80
CA GLN A 236 31.93 3.58 -4.72
C GLN A 236 30.54 4.01 -4.21
N PHE A 237 29.46 3.40 -4.73
CA PHE A 237 28.09 3.63 -4.26
C PHE A 237 27.97 3.32 -2.77
N LEU A 238 28.43 2.14 -2.32
CA LEU A 238 28.40 1.74 -0.91
C LEU A 238 29.20 2.70 -0.02
N GLY A 239 30.36 3.17 -0.47
CA GLY A 239 31.18 4.16 0.23
C GLY A 239 30.47 5.51 0.40
N MET A 240 29.77 6.00 -0.62
CA MET A 240 28.98 7.22 -0.54
C MET A 240 27.71 7.02 0.33
N ALA A 241 27.06 5.88 0.20
CA ALA A 241 25.87 5.54 0.99
C ALA A 241 26.18 5.45 2.49
N ALA A 242 27.35 4.93 2.87
CA ALA A 242 27.80 4.86 4.26
C ALA A 242 28.02 6.25 4.92
N GLN A 243 28.22 7.30 4.11
CA GLN A 243 28.37 8.68 4.59
C GLN A 243 27.02 9.44 4.65
N SER A 244 25.95 8.87 4.08
CA SER A 244 24.63 9.49 4.08
C SER A 244 23.98 9.44 5.46
N LYS A 245 23.31 10.52 5.85
CA LYS A 245 22.50 10.57 7.08
C LYS A 245 21.10 10.00 6.87
N VAL A 246 20.71 9.81 5.62
CA VAL A 246 19.38 9.37 5.21
C VAL A 246 19.30 7.85 5.07
N LEU A 247 20.44 7.21 4.77
CA LEU A 247 20.54 5.78 4.50
C LEU A 247 21.12 5.01 5.68
N SER A 248 20.62 3.81 5.90
CA SER A 248 21.14 2.87 6.91
C SER A 248 21.17 1.44 6.37
N GLN A 249 22.00 0.59 6.94
CA GLN A 249 22.12 -0.84 6.61
C GLN A 249 22.33 -1.12 5.11
N VAL A 250 22.98 -0.21 4.38
CA VAL A 250 23.21 -0.38 2.94
C VAL A 250 24.24 -1.49 2.73
N ARG A 251 23.84 -2.49 1.94
CA ARG A 251 24.65 -3.69 1.71
C ARG A 251 24.47 -4.23 0.30
N PRO A 252 25.48 -4.91 -0.27
CA PRO A 252 25.29 -5.66 -1.51
C PRO A 252 24.46 -6.92 -1.22
N ASN A 253 23.59 -7.30 -2.16
CA ASN A 253 22.84 -8.57 -2.14
C ASN A 253 23.38 -9.49 -3.24
N GLY A 254 24.68 -9.73 -3.20
CA GLY A 254 25.40 -10.58 -4.12
C GLY A 254 26.68 -11.13 -3.49
N LEU A 255 27.21 -12.16 -4.07
CA LEU A 255 28.47 -12.75 -3.64
C LEU A 255 29.63 -11.92 -4.20
N ASN A 256 30.66 -11.73 -3.40
CA ASN A 256 31.91 -11.09 -3.86
C ASN A 256 32.73 -12.05 -4.69
N ASP A 257 33.59 -11.49 -5.53
CA ASP A 257 34.58 -12.28 -6.27
C ASP A 257 35.46 -13.05 -5.29
N GLU A 258 35.74 -14.29 -5.65
CA GLU A 258 36.53 -15.21 -4.85
C GLU A 258 37.62 -15.86 -5.68
N PRO A 259 38.70 -16.36 -5.04
CA PRO A 259 39.70 -17.14 -5.73
C PRO A 259 39.06 -18.41 -6.34
N GLN A 260 39.23 -18.60 -7.62
CA GLN A 260 38.75 -19.75 -8.37
C GLN A 260 39.91 -20.41 -9.09
N TYR A 261 39.91 -21.72 -9.10
CA TYR A 261 40.89 -22.47 -9.87
C TYR A 261 40.32 -22.82 -11.26
N GLN A 262 40.72 -22.07 -12.27
CA GLN A 262 40.28 -22.26 -13.64
C GLN A 262 41.06 -23.39 -14.27
N LEU A 263 40.34 -24.38 -14.79
CA LEU A 263 40.92 -25.49 -15.51
C LEU A 263 40.73 -25.28 -17.00
N THR A 264 41.83 -25.18 -17.73
CA THR A 264 41.84 -25.11 -19.20
C THR A 264 42.15 -26.48 -19.78
N ILE A 265 41.23 -27.00 -20.59
CA ILE A 265 41.40 -28.27 -21.29
C ILE A 265 41.99 -28.01 -22.67
N ASP A 266 43.03 -28.75 -23.02
CA ASP A 266 43.62 -28.78 -24.36
C ASP A 266 42.87 -29.83 -25.19
N ASP A 267 41.91 -29.37 -25.97
CA ASP A 267 40.99 -30.23 -26.73
C ASP A 267 41.72 -31.05 -27.81
N GLU A 268 42.76 -30.50 -28.39
CA GLU A 268 43.55 -31.21 -29.42
C GLU A 268 44.32 -32.36 -28.78
N ARG A 269 44.94 -32.12 -27.62
CA ARG A 269 45.65 -33.20 -26.89
C ARG A 269 44.69 -34.23 -26.33
N ALA A 270 43.54 -33.83 -25.80
CA ALA A 270 42.53 -34.75 -25.31
C ALA A 270 42.04 -35.67 -26.44
N SER A 271 41.74 -35.10 -27.60
CA SER A 271 41.33 -35.83 -28.79
C SER A 271 42.42 -36.76 -29.29
N ALA A 272 43.69 -36.34 -29.37
CA ALA A 272 44.82 -37.17 -29.76
C ALA A 272 45.05 -38.36 -28.81
N LEU A 273 44.71 -38.22 -27.53
CA LEU A 273 44.76 -39.29 -26.52
C LEU A 273 43.50 -40.18 -26.53
N GLY A 274 42.54 -39.89 -27.40
CA GLY A 274 41.28 -40.61 -27.52
C GLY A 274 40.29 -40.36 -26.39
N VAL A 275 40.40 -39.23 -25.69
CA VAL A 275 39.50 -38.82 -24.60
C VAL A 275 38.47 -37.83 -25.12
N THR A 276 37.19 -38.04 -24.80
CA THR A 276 36.12 -37.13 -25.19
C THR A 276 35.91 -36.02 -24.15
N LEU A 277 35.51 -34.82 -24.60
CA LEU A 277 35.13 -33.72 -23.69
C LEU A 277 33.98 -34.12 -22.76
N THR A 278 33.07 -34.98 -23.23
CA THR A 278 31.95 -35.48 -22.40
C THR A 278 32.47 -36.31 -21.23
N ASP A 279 33.43 -37.19 -21.43
CA ASP A 279 34.00 -38.03 -20.37
C ASP A 279 34.82 -37.18 -19.39
N ILE A 280 35.56 -36.17 -19.89
CA ILE A 280 36.28 -35.20 -19.07
C ILE A 280 35.30 -34.45 -18.16
N ASN A 281 34.25 -33.84 -18.73
CA ASN A 281 33.29 -33.08 -17.99
C ASN A 281 32.52 -33.91 -16.97
N ASN A 282 32.10 -35.13 -17.34
CA ASN A 282 31.44 -36.08 -16.44
C ASN A 282 32.35 -36.45 -15.26
N THR A 283 33.60 -36.76 -15.52
CA THR A 283 34.57 -37.13 -14.48
C THR A 283 34.80 -35.97 -13.51
N LEU A 284 35.01 -34.73 -14.02
CA LEU A 284 35.18 -33.55 -13.19
C LEU A 284 33.93 -33.23 -12.38
N SER A 285 32.76 -33.30 -13.01
CA SER A 285 31.47 -33.03 -12.33
C SER A 285 31.25 -34.03 -11.19
N ILE A 286 31.50 -35.31 -11.41
CA ILE A 286 31.35 -36.35 -10.39
C ILE A 286 32.41 -36.18 -9.29
N ALA A 287 33.67 -35.98 -9.67
CA ALA A 287 34.78 -35.92 -8.74
C ALA A 287 34.69 -34.71 -7.82
N LEU A 288 34.47 -33.52 -8.39
CA LEU A 288 34.48 -32.23 -7.68
C LEU A 288 33.10 -31.77 -7.26
N GLY A 289 32.09 -31.86 -8.14
CA GLY A 289 30.76 -31.30 -7.94
C GLY A 289 29.72 -32.22 -7.34
N SER A 290 29.99 -33.54 -7.31
CA SER A 290 29.04 -34.61 -7.01
C SER A 290 28.03 -34.91 -8.12
N SER A 291 27.58 -36.15 -8.18
CA SER A 291 26.50 -36.56 -9.08
C SER A 291 25.38 -37.25 -8.29
N TYR A 292 24.17 -36.81 -8.52
CA TYR A 292 22.98 -37.48 -8.01
C TYR A 292 22.75 -38.78 -8.78
N VAL A 293 22.57 -39.89 -8.05
CA VAL A 293 22.40 -41.22 -8.63
C VAL A 293 20.97 -41.71 -8.56
N ASN A 294 20.40 -41.69 -7.36
CA ASN A 294 19.02 -42.14 -7.09
C ASN A 294 18.54 -41.72 -5.72
N ASP A 295 17.27 -42.03 -5.42
CA ASP A 295 16.66 -41.87 -4.11
C ASP A 295 16.42 -43.21 -3.43
N PHE A 296 16.40 -43.22 -2.10
CA PHE A 296 15.89 -44.33 -1.30
C PHE A 296 15.04 -43.84 -0.13
N ILE A 297 14.19 -44.70 0.39
CA ILE A 297 13.33 -44.37 1.52
C ILE A 297 13.99 -44.90 2.81
N ASP A 298 14.24 -43.98 3.76
CA ASP A 298 14.71 -44.32 5.09
C ASP A 298 13.75 -43.68 6.13
N ARG A 299 13.15 -44.52 6.96
CA ARG A 299 12.20 -44.11 8.04
C ARG A 299 11.08 -43.20 7.50
N GLY A 300 10.52 -43.53 6.36
CA GLY A 300 9.43 -42.75 5.75
C GLY A 300 9.84 -41.43 5.07
N ARG A 301 11.14 -41.15 4.95
CA ARG A 301 11.68 -39.98 4.26
C ARG A 301 12.47 -40.41 3.04
N VAL A 302 12.25 -39.67 1.93
CA VAL A 302 13.06 -39.82 0.72
C VAL A 302 14.42 -39.20 0.93
N LYS A 303 15.49 -39.99 0.78
CA LYS A 303 16.89 -39.56 0.87
C LYS A 303 17.57 -39.75 -0.47
N LYS A 304 18.38 -38.77 -0.83
CA LYS A 304 19.12 -38.75 -2.10
C LYS A 304 20.49 -39.40 -1.94
N VAL A 305 20.90 -40.18 -2.93
CA VAL A 305 22.25 -40.76 -3.04
C VAL A 305 23.09 -39.91 -3.98
N TYR A 306 24.20 -39.41 -3.46
CA TYR A 306 25.19 -38.69 -4.26
C TYR A 306 26.53 -39.42 -4.24
N ILE A 307 27.23 -39.39 -5.38
CA ILE A 307 28.60 -39.87 -5.50
C ILE A 307 29.52 -38.67 -5.71
N GLN A 308 30.62 -38.63 -4.98
CA GLN A 308 31.62 -37.57 -5.05
C GLN A 308 33.01 -38.15 -4.76
N GLY A 309 34.06 -37.51 -5.24
CA GLY A 309 35.42 -37.83 -4.87
C GLY A 309 35.66 -37.62 -3.36
N GLN A 310 36.49 -38.47 -2.76
CA GLN A 310 36.88 -38.27 -1.36
C GLN A 310 37.59 -36.93 -1.16
N ALA A 311 37.44 -36.31 0.02
CA ALA A 311 38.02 -35.03 0.34
C ALA A 311 39.53 -34.96 0.04
N GLY A 312 40.31 -35.97 0.47
CA GLY A 312 41.76 -36.01 0.24
C GLY A 312 42.19 -36.18 -1.23
N ALA A 313 41.22 -36.27 -2.15
CA ALA A 313 41.50 -36.34 -3.60
C ALA A 313 40.91 -35.12 -4.36
N ARG A 314 40.39 -34.09 -3.66
CA ARG A 314 39.76 -32.91 -4.28
C ARG A 314 39.94 -31.59 -3.52
N MET A 315 40.84 -31.56 -2.51
CA MET A 315 41.03 -30.37 -1.67
C MET A 315 42.08 -29.41 -2.15
N SER A 316 42.98 -29.84 -3.03
CA SER A 316 44.04 -28.99 -3.58
C SER A 316 44.11 -29.11 -5.09
N PRO A 317 44.66 -28.11 -5.79
CA PRO A 317 44.88 -28.17 -7.24
C PRO A 317 45.75 -29.38 -7.67
N GLU A 318 46.70 -29.83 -6.82
CA GLU A 318 47.56 -30.97 -7.06
C GLU A 318 46.77 -32.29 -7.11
N ASP A 319 45.61 -32.35 -6.48
CA ASP A 319 44.76 -33.54 -6.47
C ASP A 319 44.21 -33.89 -7.85
N LEU A 320 44.14 -32.90 -8.78
CA LEU A 320 43.78 -33.16 -10.18
C LEU A 320 44.69 -34.16 -10.84
N LYS A 321 45.95 -34.29 -10.40
CA LYS A 321 46.90 -35.30 -10.89
C LYS A 321 46.51 -36.75 -10.50
N LYS A 322 45.64 -36.91 -9.50
CA LYS A 322 45.17 -38.20 -9.02
C LYS A 322 43.96 -38.72 -9.83
N TRP A 323 43.37 -37.88 -10.70
CA TRP A 323 42.20 -38.24 -11.47
C TRP A 323 42.56 -38.66 -12.87
N TYR A 324 41.81 -39.64 -13.40
CA TYR A 324 42.02 -40.22 -14.71
C TYR A 324 40.70 -40.30 -15.46
N VAL A 325 40.77 -40.20 -16.79
CA VAL A 325 39.63 -40.37 -17.68
C VAL A 325 39.94 -41.59 -18.58
N ARG A 326 38.93 -42.42 -18.82
CA ARG A 326 39.08 -43.58 -19.72
C ARG A 326 38.98 -43.11 -21.18
N ASN A 327 39.95 -43.48 -22.00
CA ASN A 327 39.92 -43.18 -23.42
C ASN A 327 39.16 -44.25 -24.23
N SER A 328 38.98 -44.02 -25.53
CA SER A 328 38.29 -44.93 -26.45
C SER A 328 38.93 -46.33 -26.56
N ALA A 329 40.22 -46.46 -26.25
CA ALA A 329 40.93 -47.73 -26.19
C ALA A 329 40.83 -48.45 -24.82
N GLY A 330 40.10 -47.88 -23.86
CA GLY A 330 39.95 -48.42 -22.50
C GLY A 330 41.10 -48.08 -21.53
N THR A 331 42.08 -47.31 -21.95
CA THR A 331 43.26 -46.92 -21.15
C THR A 331 42.90 -45.70 -20.28
N MET A 332 43.42 -45.65 -19.06
CA MET A 332 43.26 -44.52 -18.13
C MET A 332 44.27 -43.44 -18.41
N VAL A 333 43.83 -42.24 -18.78
CA VAL A 333 44.65 -41.06 -19.12
C VAL A 333 44.56 -40.05 -17.98
N PRO A 334 45.69 -39.61 -17.38
CA PRO A 334 45.67 -38.63 -16.29
C PRO A 334 45.31 -37.25 -16.80
N PHE A 335 44.57 -36.47 -16.00
CA PHE A 335 44.19 -35.07 -16.32
C PHE A 335 45.39 -34.16 -16.63
N SER A 336 46.53 -34.39 -15.96
CA SER A 336 47.76 -33.65 -16.21
C SER A 336 48.32 -33.74 -17.65
N SER A 337 47.84 -34.70 -18.45
CA SER A 337 48.25 -34.85 -19.83
C SER A 337 47.62 -33.86 -20.81
N PHE A 338 46.44 -33.36 -20.49
CA PHE A 338 45.65 -32.50 -21.37
C PHE A 338 44.99 -31.29 -20.66
N ALA A 339 45.16 -31.15 -19.32
CA ALA A 339 44.58 -30.06 -18.57
C ALA A 339 45.65 -29.23 -17.85
N LYS A 340 45.47 -27.92 -17.84
CA LYS A 340 46.26 -26.94 -17.05
C LYS A 340 45.34 -26.12 -16.20
N GLY A 341 45.78 -25.76 -15.01
CA GLY A 341 44.99 -24.94 -14.12
C GLY A 341 45.75 -23.72 -13.61
N GLU A 342 45.07 -22.65 -13.40
CA GLU A 342 45.59 -21.40 -12.84
C GLU A 342 44.59 -20.78 -11.87
N TRP A 343 45.10 -19.99 -10.92
CA TRP A 343 44.23 -19.23 -10.00
C TRP A 343 43.79 -17.93 -10.68
N ILE A 344 42.50 -17.72 -10.69
CA ILE A 344 41.87 -16.48 -11.12
C ILE A 344 40.99 -15.91 -10.00
N TYR A 345 40.60 -14.66 -10.11
CA TYR A 345 39.53 -14.08 -9.31
C TYR A 345 38.28 -13.94 -10.17
N GLY A 346 37.17 -14.42 -9.68
CA GLY A 346 35.92 -14.34 -10.41
C GLY A 346 34.71 -14.42 -9.51
N SER A 347 33.58 -13.95 -10.00
CA SER A 347 32.33 -14.00 -9.26
C SER A 347 31.74 -15.41 -9.28
N PRO A 348 31.35 -15.98 -8.14
CA PRO A 348 30.65 -17.25 -8.09
C PRO A 348 29.22 -17.16 -8.65
N LYS A 349 28.69 -15.94 -8.82
CA LYS A 349 27.35 -15.69 -9.37
C LYS A 349 27.32 -14.37 -10.13
N LEU A 350 27.08 -14.43 -11.44
CA LEU A 350 26.76 -13.26 -12.25
C LEU A 350 25.26 -13.09 -12.33
N ALA A 351 24.78 -11.86 -12.09
CA ALA A 351 23.36 -11.55 -12.13
C ALA A 351 23.03 -10.58 -13.28
N ARG A 352 21.85 -10.74 -13.86
CA ARG A 352 21.29 -9.83 -14.85
C ARG A 352 19.90 -9.37 -14.40
N TYR A 353 19.61 -8.12 -14.61
CA TYR A 353 18.29 -7.56 -14.39
C TYR A 353 17.78 -6.93 -15.69
N ASN A 354 16.63 -7.41 -16.18
CA ASN A 354 16.08 -7.06 -17.50
C ASN A 354 17.10 -7.26 -18.66
N GLY A 355 17.86 -8.37 -18.59
CA GLY A 355 18.84 -8.73 -19.63
C GLY A 355 20.20 -8.01 -19.55
N VAL A 356 20.35 -7.02 -18.67
CA VAL A 356 21.57 -6.21 -18.48
C VAL A 356 22.32 -6.71 -17.24
N GLU A 357 23.66 -6.78 -17.32
CA GLU A 357 24.49 -7.12 -16.14
C GLU A 357 24.23 -6.15 -15.00
N ALA A 358 24.02 -6.69 -13.80
CA ALA A 358 23.57 -5.91 -12.68
C ALA A 358 24.07 -6.46 -11.33
N MET A 359 24.20 -5.56 -10.37
CA MET A 359 24.51 -5.87 -8.97
C MET A 359 23.43 -5.28 -8.09
N GLU A 360 22.85 -6.09 -7.24
CA GLU A 360 21.78 -5.70 -6.33
C GLU A 360 22.34 -5.07 -5.06
N VAL A 361 21.72 -3.98 -4.63
CA VAL A 361 22.03 -3.29 -3.39
C VAL A 361 20.73 -3.07 -2.60
N LEU A 362 20.75 -3.50 -1.37
CA LEU A 362 19.66 -3.35 -0.40
C LEU A 362 20.06 -2.32 0.66
N GLY A 363 19.06 -1.65 1.21
CA GLY A 363 19.28 -0.75 2.34
C GLY A 363 17.96 -0.35 2.98
N ALA A 364 18.05 0.43 4.04
CA ALA A 364 16.89 0.96 4.75
C ALA A 364 17.04 2.47 4.93
N PRO A 365 15.95 3.22 5.15
CA PRO A 365 16.03 4.59 5.61
C PRO A 365 16.67 4.63 7.01
N ALA A 366 17.41 5.68 7.30
CA ALA A 366 17.88 5.96 8.66
C ALA A 366 16.67 6.34 9.56
N PRO A 367 16.75 6.14 10.88
CA PRO A 367 15.68 6.51 11.79
C PRO A 367 15.23 7.97 11.59
N GLY A 368 13.92 8.18 11.41
CA GLY A 368 13.30 9.47 11.16
C GLY A 368 13.18 9.87 9.68
N TYR A 369 13.66 9.04 8.76
CA TYR A 369 13.49 9.23 7.32
C TYR A 369 12.55 8.18 6.72
N SER A 370 11.93 8.52 5.60
CA SER A 370 11.02 7.64 4.86
C SER A 370 11.74 6.85 3.76
N THR A 371 11.10 5.79 3.27
CA THR A 371 11.58 5.03 2.10
C THR A 371 11.69 5.91 0.85
N GLY A 372 10.75 6.85 0.66
CA GLY A 372 10.80 7.80 -0.45
C GLY A 372 11.99 8.74 -0.38
N GLU A 373 12.35 9.25 0.82
CA GLU A 373 13.56 10.07 1.00
C GLU A 373 14.83 9.24 0.78
N ALA A 374 14.86 8.00 1.25
CA ALA A 374 15.99 7.09 0.99
C ALA A 374 16.16 6.81 -0.51
N MET A 375 15.07 6.59 -1.23
CA MET A 375 15.12 6.39 -2.69
C MET A 375 15.64 7.63 -3.43
N ALA A 376 15.22 8.83 -3.02
CA ALA A 376 15.73 10.09 -3.59
C ALA A 376 17.23 10.26 -3.35
N GLU A 377 17.72 9.92 -2.16
CA GLU A 377 19.14 9.96 -1.82
C GLU A 377 19.94 8.92 -2.64
N VAL A 378 19.40 7.72 -2.82
CA VAL A 378 19.99 6.68 -3.70
C VAL A 378 20.11 7.19 -5.13
N GLU A 379 19.11 7.87 -5.68
CA GLU A 379 19.16 8.49 -7.01
C GLU A 379 20.23 9.59 -7.08
N ALA A 380 20.34 10.40 -6.03
CA ALA A 380 21.37 11.46 -5.95
C ALA A 380 22.79 10.89 -5.89
N ILE A 381 22.99 9.76 -5.18
CA ILE A 381 24.28 9.05 -5.14
C ILE A 381 24.56 8.39 -6.50
N ALA A 382 23.57 7.74 -7.10
CA ALA A 382 23.71 7.07 -8.38
C ALA A 382 24.07 8.03 -9.53
N ALA A 383 23.59 9.27 -9.48
CA ALA A 383 23.96 10.32 -10.44
C ALA A 383 25.43 10.70 -10.41
N LYS A 384 26.17 10.36 -9.33
CA LYS A 384 27.62 10.62 -9.17
C LYS A 384 28.48 9.43 -9.60
N LEU A 385 27.87 8.31 -10.01
CA LEU A 385 28.58 7.12 -10.48
C LEU A 385 29.20 7.35 -11.86
N PRO A 386 30.20 6.54 -12.26
CA PRO A 386 30.81 6.64 -13.58
C PRO A 386 29.78 6.52 -14.71
N PRO A 387 30.01 7.21 -15.86
CA PRO A 387 29.14 7.10 -17.02
C PRO A 387 29.03 5.64 -17.49
N GLY A 388 27.81 5.24 -17.87
CA GLY A 388 27.51 3.87 -18.29
C GLY A 388 26.89 3.01 -17.19
N VAL A 389 26.97 3.40 -15.93
CA VAL A 389 26.26 2.76 -14.83
C VAL A 389 24.90 3.41 -14.66
N GLY A 390 23.84 2.61 -14.70
CA GLY A 390 22.47 3.05 -14.41
C GLY A 390 21.91 2.36 -13.18
N ILE A 391 20.73 2.80 -12.75
CA ILE A 391 19.98 2.12 -11.70
C ILE A 391 18.62 1.66 -12.21
N SER A 392 18.10 0.58 -11.62
CA SER A 392 16.73 0.13 -11.78
C SER A 392 16.17 -0.32 -10.44
N TRP A 393 15.01 0.22 -10.10
CA TRP A 393 14.28 -0.17 -8.91
C TRP A 393 13.62 -1.54 -9.08
N THR A 394 13.57 -2.32 -8.01
CA THR A 394 12.91 -3.62 -7.98
C THR A 394 12.10 -3.80 -6.69
N GLY A 395 11.36 -4.88 -6.59
CA GLY A 395 10.62 -5.26 -5.39
C GLY A 395 9.68 -4.16 -4.89
N LEU A 396 9.71 -3.94 -3.58
CA LEU A 396 8.90 -2.92 -2.92
C LEU A 396 9.15 -1.50 -3.45
N SER A 397 10.41 -1.17 -3.77
CA SER A 397 10.78 0.16 -4.27
C SER A 397 10.19 0.46 -5.65
N TYR A 398 10.13 -0.55 -6.52
CA TYR A 398 9.44 -0.42 -7.81
C TYR A 398 7.94 -0.18 -7.65
N GLU A 399 7.29 -0.94 -6.76
CA GLU A 399 5.86 -0.80 -6.47
C GLU A 399 5.54 0.54 -5.80
N GLU A 400 6.40 1.04 -4.90
CA GLU A 400 6.26 2.36 -4.28
C GLU A 400 6.27 3.47 -5.32
N ARG A 401 7.23 3.43 -6.25
CA ARG A 401 7.34 4.40 -7.32
C ARG A 401 6.15 4.35 -8.28
N LEU A 402 5.70 3.14 -8.63
CA LEU A 402 4.54 2.93 -9.50
C LEU A 402 3.26 3.44 -8.83
N SER A 403 3.03 3.09 -7.56
CA SER A 403 1.88 3.52 -6.77
C SER A 403 1.87 5.04 -6.60
N GLY A 404 3.00 5.65 -6.25
CA GLY A 404 3.12 7.09 -6.10
C GLY A 404 2.76 7.87 -7.38
N SER A 405 3.13 7.34 -8.55
CA SER A 405 2.81 7.96 -9.84
C SER A 405 1.33 7.82 -10.23
N GLN A 406 0.65 6.76 -9.81
CA GLN A 406 -0.76 6.48 -10.17
C GLN A 406 -1.77 7.09 -9.18
N ALA A 407 -1.40 7.33 -7.93
CA ALA A 407 -2.30 7.80 -6.88
C ALA A 407 -3.05 9.11 -7.24
N PRO A 408 -2.43 10.16 -7.79
CA PRO A 408 -3.13 11.39 -8.15
C PRO A 408 -4.23 11.18 -9.20
N ALA A 409 -3.97 10.33 -10.19
CA ALA A 409 -4.95 10.00 -11.24
C ALA A 409 -6.14 9.21 -10.66
N LEU A 410 -5.89 8.28 -9.74
CA LEU A 410 -6.94 7.51 -9.06
C LEU A 410 -7.81 8.40 -8.19
N TYR A 411 -7.23 9.35 -7.44
CA TYR A 411 -7.99 10.32 -6.65
C TYR A 411 -8.86 11.22 -7.54
N ALA A 412 -8.28 11.76 -8.62
CA ALA A 412 -9.02 12.61 -9.55
C ALA A 412 -10.20 11.85 -10.20
N LEU A 413 -9.97 10.61 -10.64
CA LEU A 413 -11.01 9.74 -11.20
C LEU A 413 -12.10 9.43 -10.17
N SER A 414 -11.72 9.10 -8.94
CA SER A 414 -12.68 8.82 -7.85
C SER A 414 -13.55 10.03 -7.53
N LEU A 415 -12.95 11.22 -7.42
CA LEU A 415 -13.68 12.47 -7.20
C LEU A 415 -14.62 12.79 -8.38
N LEU A 416 -14.16 12.59 -9.62
CA LEU A 416 -14.97 12.77 -10.81
C LEU A 416 -16.18 11.82 -10.82
N MET A 417 -15.97 10.54 -10.51
CA MET A 417 -17.07 9.56 -10.47
C MET A 417 -18.10 9.88 -9.39
N VAL A 418 -17.65 10.26 -8.19
CA VAL A 418 -18.55 10.70 -7.11
C VAL A 418 -19.33 11.94 -7.56
N PHE A 419 -18.67 12.91 -8.17
CA PHE A 419 -19.29 14.11 -8.71
C PHE A 419 -20.36 13.78 -9.75
N LEU A 420 -20.06 12.92 -10.72
CA LEU A 420 -21.01 12.53 -11.79
C LEU A 420 -22.19 11.74 -11.22
N CYS A 421 -21.97 10.83 -10.30
CA CYS A 421 -23.06 10.09 -9.62
C CYS A 421 -24.01 11.05 -8.89
N LEU A 422 -23.43 12.03 -8.16
CA LEU A 422 -24.24 13.06 -7.49
C LEU A 422 -24.97 13.97 -8.48
N ALA A 423 -24.33 14.35 -9.59
CA ALA A 423 -24.94 15.17 -10.62
C ALA A 423 -26.14 14.47 -11.28
N ALA A 424 -26.00 13.16 -11.54
CA ALA A 424 -27.09 12.33 -12.05
C ALA A 424 -28.23 12.17 -11.03
N LEU A 425 -27.90 11.93 -9.75
CA LEU A 425 -28.88 11.74 -8.68
C LEU A 425 -29.71 13.01 -8.42
N TYR A 426 -29.05 14.18 -8.43
CA TYR A 426 -29.70 15.45 -8.12
C TYR A 426 -30.21 16.24 -9.34
N GLU A 427 -29.97 15.74 -10.54
CA GLU A 427 -30.29 16.43 -11.80
C GLU A 427 -29.77 17.89 -11.82
N SER A 428 -28.60 18.12 -11.20
CA SER A 428 -28.04 19.44 -10.98
C SER A 428 -26.52 19.40 -10.95
N TRP A 429 -25.87 20.37 -11.59
CA TRP A 429 -24.42 20.57 -11.52
C TRP A 429 -23.95 21.34 -10.28
N SER A 430 -24.84 22.15 -9.70
CA SER A 430 -24.49 23.02 -8.57
C SER A 430 -24.44 22.28 -7.24
N ILE A 431 -25.37 21.37 -6.99
CA ILE A 431 -25.46 20.64 -5.72
C ILE A 431 -24.22 19.76 -5.46
N PRO A 432 -23.75 18.96 -6.44
CA PRO A 432 -22.53 18.17 -6.27
C PRO A 432 -21.31 19.01 -5.91
N ILE A 433 -21.17 20.22 -6.46
CA ILE A 433 -20.06 21.11 -6.10
C ILE A 433 -20.11 21.46 -4.59
N ALA A 434 -21.28 21.79 -4.07
CA ALA A 434 -21.42 22.09 -2.64
C ALA A 434 -21.07 20.90 -1.74
N VAL A 435 -21.37 19.67 -2.17
CA VAL A 435 -21.02 18.43 -1.46
C VAL A 435 -19.52 18.16 -1.55
N MET A 436 -18.92 18.30 -2.73
CA MET A 436 -17.50 18.03 -2.93
C MET A 436 -16.57 18.99 -2.18
N LEU A 437 -17.01 20.22 -1.92
CA LEU A 437 -16.24 21.18 -1.10
C LEU A 437 -16.05 20.72 0.35
N VAL A 438 -16.74 19.67 0.80
CA VAL A 438 -16.56 19.10 2.15
C VAL A 438 -15.37 18.14 2.21
N VAL A 439 -14.97 17.55 1.09
CA VAL A 439 -13.92 16.52 1.02
C VAL A 439 -12.60 16.99 1.67
N PRO A 440 -12.07 18.21 1.41
CA PRO A 440 -10.85 18.70 2.05
C PRO A 440 -10.92 18.73 3.58
N LEU A 441 -12.11 18.93 4.17
CA LEU A 441 -12.30 18.94 5.62
C LEU A 441 -12.12 17.56 6.25
N GLY A 442 -12.42 16.50 5.52
CA GLY A 442 -12.13 15.13 5.95
C GLY A 442 -10.65 14.77 5.76
N ILE A 443 -10.09 15.13 4.61
CA ILE A 443 -8.69 14.82 4.28
C ILE A 443 -7.73 15.44 5.31
N ILE A 444 -7.92 16.72 5.70
CA ILE A 444 -7.04 17.35 6.69
C ILE A 444 -7.08 16.61 8.03
N GLY A 445 -8.23 16.12 8.46
CA GLY A 445 -8.36 15.34 9.68
C GLY A 445 -7.64 14.00 9.62
N ALA A 446 -7.72 13.29 8.51
CA ALA A 446 -6.98 12.07 8.27
C ALA A 446 -5.47 12.31 8.32
N LEU A 447 -4.98 13.36 7.63
CA LEU A 447 -3.57 13.75 7.61
C LEU A 447 -3.08 14.15 9.01
N MET A 448 -3.86 14.93 9.76
CA MET A 448 -3.49 15.31 11.14
C MET A 448 -3.37 14.09 12.05
N ALA A 449 -4.35 13.19 12.02
CA ALA A 449 -4.32 11.98 12.84
C ALA A 449 -3.13 11.09 12.51
N THR A 450 -2.82 10.90 11.22
CA THR A 450 -1.69 10.13 10.73
C THR A 450 -0.36 10.76 11.17
N SER A 451 -0.22 12.08 11.00
CA SER A 451 0.98 12.83 11.42
C SER A 451 1.18 12.80 12.94
N LEU A 452 0.12 12.99 13.74
CA LEU A 452 0.20 12.95 15.22
C LEU A 452 0.62 11.57 15.73
N ARG A 453 0.33 10.51 14.98
CA ARG A 453 0.66 9.13 15.31
C ARG A 453 2.00 8.68 14.72
N GLY A 454 2.67 9.52 13.95
CA GLY A 454 3.95 9.20 13.29
C GLY A 454 3.84 8.13 12.20
N LEU A 455 2.64 7.99 11.59
CA LEU A 455 2.42 7.05 10.50
C LEU A 455 2.75 7.69 9.15
N SER A 456 3.06 6.85 8.15
CA SER A 456 3.39 7.26 6.79
C SER A 456 2.16 7.34 5.89
N ASN A 457 2.32 8.02 4.75
CA ASN A 457 1.37 7.99 3.64
C ASN A 457 1.65 6.75 2.78
N ASP A 458 1.15 5.63 3.21
CA ASP A 458 1.22 4.33 2.54
C ASP A 458 -0.06 4.00 1.76
N VAL A 459 -0.06 2.87 1.06
CA VAL A 459 -1.22 2.41 0.27
C VAL A 459 -2.46 2.21 1.15
N TYR A 460 -2.33 1.75 2.39
CA TYR A 460 -3.46 1.54 3.30
C TYR A 460 -4.03 2.85 3.82
N PHE A 461 -3.18 3.83 4.13
CA PHE A 461 -3.64 5.18 4.43
C PHE A 461 -4.38 5.81 3.24
N GLN A 462 -3.87 5.62 2.01
CA GLN A 462 -4.52 6.09 0.78
C GLN A 462 -5.91 5.47 0.60
N VAL A 463 -6.06 4.19 0.90
CA VAL A 463 -7.36 3.52 0.95
C VAL A 463 -8.26 4.15 2.01
N GLY A 464 -7.75 4.43 3.21
CA GLY A 464 -8.46 5.13 4.28
C GLY A 464 -8.94 6.53 3.85
N LEU A 465 -8.14 7.26 3.06
CA LEU A 465 -8.54 8.55 2.48
C LEU A 465 -9.73 8.40 1.52
N LEU A 466 -9.71 7.40 0.63
CA LEU A 466 -10.84 7.15 -0.28
C LEU A 466 -12.13 6.86 0.48
N VAL A 467 -12.06 6.07 1.55
CA VAL A 467 -13.22 5.82 2.44
C VAL A 467 -13.69 7.12 3.09
N THR A 468 -12.77 7.93 3.59
CA THR A 468 -13.07 9.21 4.23
C THR A 468 -13.75 10.19 3.28
N ILE A 469 -13.34 10.24 1.99
CA ILE A 469 -14.00 11.05 0.96
C ILE A 469 -15.47 10.65 0.82
N GLY A 470 -15.77 9.36 0.72
CA GLY A 470 -17.14 8.86 0.62
C GLY A 470 -17.99 9.17 1.85
N LEU A 471 -17.41 9.01 3.04
CA LEU A 471 -18.10 9.26 4.31
C LEU A 471 -18.35 10.74 4.57
N ALA A 472 -17.40 11.61 4.22
CA ALA A 472 -17.55 13.06 4.31
C ALA A 472 -18.69 13.56 3.39
N ALA A 473 -18.73 13.06 2.16
CA ALA A 473 -19.80 13.34 1.20
C ALA A 473 -21.18 12.92 1.74
N LYS A 474 -21.28 11.75 2.39
CA LYS A 474 -22.55 11.26 2.99
C LYS A 474 -23.16 12.27 3.97
N ASN A 475 -22.35 12.82 4.86
CA ASN A 475 -22.83 13.82 5.84
C ASN A 475 -23.31 15.11 5.16
N ALA A 476 -22.62 15.54 4.10
CA ALA A 476 -23.01 16.70 3.32
C ALA A 476 -24.33 16.47 2.55
N ILE A 477 -24.47 15.30 1.94
CA ILE A 477 -25.68 14.90 1.21
C ILE A 477 -26.92 15.03 2.10
N LEU A 478 -26.86 14.51 3.34
CA LEU A 478 -27.99 14.55 4.27
C LEU A 478 -28.48 15.97 4.61
N ILE A 479 -27.58 16.95 4.66
CA ILE A 479 -27.95 18.35 4.91
C ILE A 479 -28.47 19.01 3.63
N VAL A 480 -27.75 18.83 2.53
CA VAL A 480 -28.03 19.52 1.25
C VAL A 480 -29.37 19.07 0.66
N GLU A 481 -29.68 17.77 0.70
CA GLU A 481 -30.94 17.22 0.24
C GLU A 481 -32.13 17.82 0.96
N PHE A 482 -32.06 17.84 2.29
CA PHE A 482 -33.13 18.39 3.11
C PHE A 482 -33.27 19.91 2.95
N ALA A 483 -32.14 20.62 2.81
CA ALA A 483 -32.16 22.05 2.53
C ALA A 483 -32.77 22.37 1.15
N LYS A 484 -32.51 21.53 0.14
CA LYS A 484 -33.12 21.64 -1.19
C LYS A 484 -34.63 21.46 -1.11
N GLU A 485 -35.10 20.36 -0.45
CA GLU A 485 -36.52 20.06 -0.30
C GLU A 485 -37.27 21.18 0.42
N LEU A 486 -36.75 21.70 1.54
CA LEU A 486 -37.35 22.82 2.28
C LEU A 486 -37.38 24.11 1.43
N HIS A 487 -36.38 24.32 0.62
CA HIS A 487 -36.34 25.47 -0.30
C HIS A 487 -37.39 25.35 -1.43
N GLU A 488 -37.58 24.17 -2.00
CA GLU A 488 -38.63 23.88 -2.99
C GLU A 488 -40.03 24.03 -2.42
N GLN A 489 -40.20 23.80 -1.11
CA GLN A 489 -41.44 24.08 -0.34
C GLN A 489 -41.67 25.58 -0.08
N GLY A 490 -40.80 26.46 -0.61
CA GLY A 490 -40.99 27.92 -0.57
C GLY A 490 -40.25 28.65 0.58
N ARG A 491 -39.42 27.99 1.40
CA ARG A 491 -38.60 28.65 2.40
C ARG A 491 -37.46 29.44 1.78
N SER A 492 -37.00 30.51 2.47
CA SER A 492 -35.79 31.20 2.05
C SER A 492 -34.58 30.27 2.06
N LEU A 493 -33.58 30.51 1.20
CA LEU A 493 -32.40 29.66 1.07
C LEU A 493 -31.63 29.53 2.40
N VAL A 494 -31.60 30.59 3.20
CA VAL A 494 -30.91 30.64 4.51
C VAL A 494 -31.71 29.87 5.55
N ASP A 495 -33.04 30.11 5.63
CA ASP A 495 -33.90 29.43 6.61
C ASP A 495 -34.00 27.94 6.34
N ALA A 496 -34.07 27.56 5.05
CA ALA A 496 -34.04 26.16 4.62
C ALA A 496 -32.75 25.45 5.04
N ALA A 497 -31.59 26.12 4.89
CA ALA A 497 -30.30 25.58 5.31
C ALA A 497 -30.20 25.40 6.81
N VAL A 498 -30.63 26.40 7.61
CA VAL A 498 -30.59 26.34 9.08
C VAL A 498 -31.52 25.26 9.63
N GLU A 499 -32.74 25.15 9.09
CA GLU A 499 -33.70 24.12 9.53
C GLU A 499 -33.24 22.72 9.15
N ALA A 500 -32.69 22.54 7.96
CA ALA A 500 -32.10 21.26 7.55
C ALA A 500 -30.98 20.83 8.51
N CYS A 501 -30.12 21.75 8.89
CA CYS A 501 -29.04 21.52 9.86
C CYS A 501 -29.60 21.08 11.22
N ARG A 502 -30.62 21.75 11.70
CA ARG A 502 -31.29 21.40 12.96
C ARG A 502 -31.82 19.98 12.95
N MET A 503 -32.57 19.62 11.92
CA MET A 503 -33.20 18.31 11.83
C MET A 503 -32.22 17.16 11.60
N ARG A 504 -31.12 17.42 10.89
CA ARG A 504 -30.13 16.40 10.52
C ARG A 504 -28.94 16.27 11.48
N LEU A 505 -28.77 17.20 12.43
CA LEU A 505 -27.64 17.16 13.37
C LEU A 505 -27.57 15.83 14.14
N ARG A 506 -28.69 15.39 14.70
CA ARG A 506 -28.75 14.17 15.51
C ARG A 506 -28.41 12.91 14.70
N PRO A 507 -29.03 12.65 13.53
CA PRO A 507 -28.65 11.54 12.66
C PRO A 507 -27.18 11.54 12.24
N ILE A 508 -26.62 12.71 11.90
CA ILE A 508 -25.22 12.83 11.48
C ILE A 508 -24.27 12.46 12.64
N ILE A 509 -24.47 12.99 13.83
CA ILE A 509 -23.63 12.66 14.99
C ILE A 509 -23.75 11.18 15.34
N MET A 510 -24.98 10.60 15.33
CA MET A 510 -25.18 9.19 15.64
C MET A 510 -24.46 8.28 14.65
N THR A 511 -24.58 8.54 13.36
CA THR A 511 -23.92 7.72 12.32
C THR A 511 -22.41 7.86 12.35
N SER A 512 -21.89 9.07 12.61
CA SER A 512 -20.46 9.32 12.70
C SER A 512 -19.84 8.65 13.93
N LEU A 513 -20.50 8.74 15.10
CA LEU A 513 -20.04 8.06 16.32
C LEU A 513 -20.07 6.53 16.16
N ALA A 514 -21.16 5.99 15.62
CA ALA A 514 -21.27 4.55 15.39
C ALA A 514 -20.14 4.05 14.48
N PHE A 515 -19.82 4.80 13.42
CA PHE A 515 -18.76 4.46 12.50
C PHE A 515 -17.36 4.57 13.15
N VAL A 516 -17.08 5.67 13.84
CA VAL A 516 -15.80 5.88 14.52
C VAL A 516 -15.57 4.78 15.56
N LEU A 517 -16.57 4.48 16.41
CA LEU A 517 -16.45 3.42 17.41
C LEU A 517 -16.27 2.04 16.76
N GLY A 518 -16.91 1.78 15.61
CA GLY A 518 -16.73 0.56 14.84
C GLY A 518 -15.32 0.38 14.26
N VAL A 519 -14.59 1.48 14.01
CA VAL A 519 -13.24 1.46 13.45
C VAL A 519 -12.14 1.51 14.53
N VAL A 520 -12.48 1.88 15.78
CA VAL A 520 -11.50 1.89 16.90
C VAL A 520 -10.72 0.58 17.03
N PRO A 521 -11.33 -0.63 16.97
CA PRO A 521 -10.57 -1.86 17.06
C PRO A 521 -9.45 -1.99 16.01
N LEU A 522 -9.64 -1.45 14.79
CA LEU A 522 -8.58 -1.43 13.79
C LEU A 522 -7.43 -0.51 14.21
N ALA A 523 -7.76 0.65 14.77
CA ALA A 523 -6.75 1.63 15.16
C ALA A 523 -5.89 1.20 16.36
N ILE A 524 -6.35 0.23 17.16
CA ILE A 524 -5.64 -0.26 18.37
C ILE A 524 -5.27 -1.74 18.27
N SER A 525 -5.39 -2.35 17.09
CA SER A 525 -5.06 -3.76 16.86
C SER A 525 -3.60 -4.08 17.19
N THR A 526 -3.34 -5.31 17.55
CA THR A 526 -2.00 -5.86 17.83
C THR A 526 -1.78 -7.12 17.03
N GLY A 527 -0.53 -7.51 16.80
CA GLY A 527 -0.18 -8.72 16.07
C GLY A 527 0.18 -8.46 14.60
N ALA A 528 0.29 -9.55 13.83
CA ALA A 528 0.58 -9.47 12.40
C ALA A 528 -0.52 -8.69 11.65
N GLY A 529 -0.12 -7.81 10.75
CA GLY A 529 -1.05 -6.96 9.99
C GLY A 529 -1.56 -5.73 10.76
N SER A 530 -1.11 -5.49 12.01
CA SER A 530 -1.52 -4.33 12.79
C SER A 530 -1.10 -3.01 12.17
N GLY A 531 0.03 -2.95 11.47
CA GLY A 531 0.49 -1.75 10.77
C GLY A 531 -0.51 -1.24 9.74
N SER A 532 -0.98 -2.13 8.87
CA SER A 532 -1.99 -1.83 7.86
C SER A 532 -3.34 -1.42 8.45
N GLN A 533 -3.76 -2.09 9.53
CA GLN A 533 -4.99 -1.76 10.27
C GLN A 533 -4.88 -0.38 10.96
N HIS A 534 -3.73 -0.07 11.56
CA HIS A 534 -3.44 1.24 12.16
C HIS A 534 -3.51 2.37 11.12
N ALA A 535 -2.92 2.18 9.94
CA ALA A 535 -2.92 3.16 8.87
C ALA A 535 -4.35 3.48 8.42
N ILE A 536 -5.17 2.46 8.10
CA ILE A 536 -6.58 2.62 7.72
C ILE A 536 -7.37 3.23 8.88
N GLY A 537 -7.30 2.61 10.06
CA GLY A 537 -8.12 2.98 11.23
C GLY A 537 -7.88 4.41 11.67
N THR A 538 -6.61 4.82 11.76
CA THR A 538 -6.23 6.18 12.16
C THR A 538 -6.69 7.22 11.14
N GLY A 539 -6.44 6.98 9.84
CA GLY A 539 -6.85 7.88 8.78
C GLY A 539 -8.36 8.07 8.73
N VAL A 540 -9.12 6.99 8.83
CA VAL A 540 -10.58 7.02 8.81
C VAL A 540 -11.16 7.69 10.06
N ILE A 541 -10.68 7.38 11.26
CA ILE A 541 -11.15 8.02 12.51
C ILE A 541 -10.86 9.53 12.47
N GLY A 542 -9.63 9.93 12.16
CA GLY A 542 -9.25 11.34 12.08
C GLY A 542 -10.07 12.10 11.04
N GLY A 543 -10.19 11.51 9.85
CA GLY A 543 -10.96 12.08 8.76
C GLY A 543 -12.44 12.21 9.08
N MET A 544 -13.05 11.18 9.68
CA MET A 544 -14.48 11.17 10.01
C MET A 544 -14.81 12.14 11.15
N LEU A 545 -13.99 12.21 12.20
CA LEU A 545 -14.18 13.17 13.30
C LEU A 545 -14.13 14.60 12.79
N THR A 546 -13.08 14.93 12.03
CA THR A 546 -12.88 16.28 11.51
C THR A 546 -13.94 16.64 10.47
N ALA A 547 -14.23 15.72 9.52
CA ALA A 547 -15.32 15.90 8.57
C ALA A 547 -16.66 16.15 9.30
N THR A 548 -16.99 15.40 10.35
CA THR A 548 -18.25 15.57 11.05
C THR A 548 -18.31 16.94 11.76
N ILE A 549 -17.26 17.29 12.52
CA ILE A 549 -17.22 18.56 13.26
C ILE A 549 -17.24 19.76 12.33
N LEU A 550 -16.45 19.72 11.25
CA LEU A 550 -16.36 20.85 10.33
C LEU A 550 -17.53 20.88 9.32
N ALA A 551 -17.91 19.72 8.75
CA ALA A 551 -18.94 19.69 7.72
C ALA A 551 -20.29 20.22 8.20
N ILE A 552 -20.71 19.94 9.43
CA ILE A 552 -21.97 20.46 9.96
C ILE A 552 -22.05 21.99 9.89
N PHE A 553 -20.91 22.70 9.96
CA PHE A 553 -20.85 24.15 9.84
C PHE A 553 -20.67 24.61 8.39
N TRP A 554 -19.75 24.00 7.63
CA TRP A 554 -19.40 24.47 6.29
C TRP A 554 -20.38 24.04 5.20
N VAL A 555 -21.05 22.89 5.33
CA VAL A 555 -22.02 22.41 4.33
C VAL A 555 -23.14 23.41 4.07
N PRO A 556 -23.84 23.96 5.09
CA PRO A 556 -24.89 24.95 4.85
C PRO A 556 -24.35 26.22 4.19
N LEU A 557 -23.12 26.62 4.51
CA LEU A 557 -22.46 27.76 3.88
C LEU A 557 -22.22 27.48 2.38
N PHE A 558 -21.65 26.32 2.05
CA PHE A 558 -21.40 25.94 0.65
C PHE A 558 -22.70 25.84 -0.16
N PHE A 559 -23.73 25.23 0.43
CA PHE A 559 -25.04 25.16 -0.21
C PHE A 559 -25.61 26.54 -0.53
N VAL A 560 -25.61 27.47 0.42
CA VAL A 560 -26.11 28.84 0.23
C VAL A 560 -25.26 29.61 -0.77
N VAL A 561 -23.94 29.50 -0.72
CA VAL A 561 -23.02 30.22 -1.64
C VAL A 561 -23.21 29.70 -3.06
N VAL A 562 -23.14 28.39 -3.27
CA VAL A 562 -23.22 27.78 -4.61
C VAL A 562 -24.59 28.00 -5.23
N SER A 563 -25.68 27.81 -4.46
CA SER A 563 -27.05 28.03 -4.95
C SER A 563 -27.33 29.50 -5.29
N SER A 564 -26.74 30.43 -4.52
CA SER A 564 -26.87 31.87 -4.81
C SER A 564 -26.13 32.31 -6.08
N MET A 565 -24.99 31.67 -6.41
CA MET A 565 -24.25 31.92 -7.65
C MET A 565 -25.00 31.42 -8.89
N GLY A 566 -25.68 30.28 -8.79
CA GLY A 566 -26.52 29.74 -9.86
C GLY A 566 -27.70 30.65 -10.23
N ARG A 567 -28.35 31.24 -9.22
CA ARG A 567 -29.44 32.20 -9.45
C ARG A 567 -29.00 33.50 -10.13
N ARG A 568 -27.89 34.07 -9.71
CA ARG A 568 -27.36 35.30 -10.35
C ARG A 568 -27.07 35.08 -11.84
N LYS A 569 -26.55 33.91 -12.22
CA LYS A 569 -26.35 33.57 -13.63
C LYS A 569 -27.66 33.39 -14.39
N ALA A 570 -28.67 32.76 -13.80
CA ALA A 570 -29.98 32.59 -14.41
C ALA A 570 -30.73 33.91 -14.59
N ASP A 571 -30.66 34.84 -13.64
CA ASP A 571 -31.24 36.19 -13.77
C ASP A 571 -30.48 37.04 -14.78
N GLN A 572 -29.15 36.98 -14.83
CA GLN A 572 -28.38 37.67 -15.87
C GLN A 572 -28.66 37.14 -17.28
N SER A 573 -28.83 35.82 -17.43
CA SER A 573 -29.21 35.24 -18.72
C SER A 573 -30.64 35.62 -19.14
N ARG A 574 -31.59 35.69 -18.21
CA ARG A 574 -32.95 36.20 -18.44
C ARG A 574 -32.96 37.68 -18.78
N HIS A 575 -32.16 38.49 -18.10
CA HIS A 575 -31.98 39.92 -18.45
C HIS A 575 -31.35 40.08 -19.83
N ARG A 576 -30.31 39.31 -20.13
CA ARG A 576 -29.64 39.34 -21.46
C ARG A 576 -30.59 38.87 -22.58
N ALA A 577 -31.39 37.84 -22.34
CA ALA A 577 -32.41 37.40 -23.31
C ALA A 577 -33.52 38.44 -23.49
N LYS A 578 -33.99 39.13 -22.41
CA LYS A 578 -34.92 40.25 -22.51
C LYS A 578 -34.33 41.45 -23.27
N TRP A 579 -33.06 41.77 -23.06
CA TRP A 579 -32.36 42.83 -23.81
C TRP A 579 -32.22 42.49 -25.28
N LEU A 580 -31.86 41.25 -25.63
CA LEU A 580 -31.77 40.79 -27.01
C LEU A 580 -33.13 40.76 -27.73
N LEU A 581 -34.21 40.45 -27.01
CA LEU A 581 -35.58 40.51 -27.53
C LEU A 581 -36.07 41.96 -27.69
N ALA A 582 -35.64 42.87 -26.84
CA ALA A 582 -35.93 44.29 -26.96
C ALA A 582 -35.17 44.98 -28.12
N ASP A 583 -33.94 44.57 -28.40
CA ASP A 583 -33.07 45.11 -29.46
C ASP A 583 -33.46 44.59 -30.86
N THR A 584 -34.12 43.42 -30.94
CA THR A 584 -34.59 42.81 -32.19
C THR A 584 -35.99 43.26 -32.65
N GLY A 585 -36.64 44.16 -31.90
CA GLY A 585 -37.94 44.73 -32.26
C GLY A 585 -39.11 43.75 -32.37
N LEU A 586 -38.91 42.50 -31.87
CA LEU A 586 -39.95 41.50 -31.80
C LEU A 586 -40.71 41.65 -30.47
N SER A 587 -41.83 42.40 -30.54
CA SER A 587 -42.80 42.46 -29.45
C SER A 587 -43.39 41.08 -29.16
N ALA A 588 -43.40 40.69 -27.89
CA ALA A 588 -44.14 39.52 -27.43
C ALA A 588 -45.59 39.62 -27.89
N PRO A 589 -46.23 38.54 -28.34
CA PRO A 589 -47.61 38.55 -28.73
C PRO A 589 -48.45 39.02 -27.54
N GLY A 590 -49.16 40.15 -27.78
CA GLY A 590 -49.91 40.87 -26.77
C GLY A 590 -51.03 40.06 -26.17
N SER A 591 -51.20 40.27 -24.89
CA SER A 591 -52.39 39.95 -24.14
C SER A 591 -53.53 40.83 -24.65
N ALA A 592 -54.36 40.32 -25.52
CA ALA A 592 -55.61 40.96 -25.89
C ALA A 592 -56.76 39.99 -25.68
N GLY A 593 -57.68 40.40 -24.81
CA GLY A 593 -59.11 40.16 -24.93
C GLY A 593 -59.63 38.81 -24.44
N GLY A 594 -60.49 38.90 -23.44
CA GLY A 594 -61.29 37.82 -22.89
C GLY A 594 -62.14 37.11 -23.97
N GLY A 595 -62.24 35.81 -23.77
CA GLY A 595 -63.10 34.94 -24.60
C GLY A 595 -63.12 33.53 -24.05
N ALA A 596 -64.20 33.19 -23.41
CA ALA A 596 -64.86 31.90 -23.24
C ALA A 596 -64.00 30.64 -23.13
N ILE A 597 -64.08 30.02 -21.98
CA ILE A 597 -63.65 28.66 -21.68
C ILE A 597 -64.45 27.66 -22.52
N PRO A 598 -63.85 26.80 -23.38
CA PRO A 598 -64.53 25.62 -23.90
C PRO A 598 -64.43 24.44 -22.91
N PRO A 599 -65.49 23.57 -22.87
CA PRO A 599 -65.63 22.52 -21.88
C PRO A 599 -64.69 21.34 -22.16
N ARG A 600 -64.23 20.70 -21.04
CA ARG A 600 -63.48 19.45 -21.06
C ARG A 600 -64.21 18.31 -21.75
N PRO A 601 -63.57 17.52 -22.60
CA PRO A 601 -64.17 16.28 -23.08
C PRO A 601 -64.17 15.20 -21.99
N ARG A 602 -65.34 14.59 -21.77
CA ARG A 602 -65.57 13.41 -20.94
C ARG A 602 -64.85 12.20 -21.53
N LEU A 603 -64.16 11.49 -20.71
CA LEU A 603 -63.69 10.12 -20.94
C LEU A 603 -64.90 9.21 -21.07
N LEU A 604 -65.13 8.62 -22.21
CA LEU A 604 -66.00 7.49 -22.44
C LEU A 604 -65.23 6.20 -22.25
N THR A 605 -65.66 5.43 -21.26
CA THR A 605 -65.34 4.03 -21.05
C THR A 605 -66.07 3.19 -22.09
N THR A 606 -65.34 2.41 -22.88
CA THR A 606 -65.87 1.16 -23.47
C THR A 606 -64.79 0.13 -23.50
N GLY A 607 -65.16 -1.01 -22.91
CA GLY A 607 -64.42 -2.23 -22.85
C GLY A 607 -64.46 -3.02 -24.16
N GLY A 608 -63.64 -4.01 -24.24
CA GLY A 608 -63.80 -5.06 -25.24
C GLY A 608 -62.53 -5.76 -25.68
N ARG A 609 -62.21 -6.87 -25.03
CA ARG A 609 -61.76 -8.16 -25.61
C ARG A 609 -60.60 -8.27 -26.63
N GLN A 610 -59.57 -8.94 -26.17
CA GLN A 610 -58.95 -10.19 -26.70
C GLN A 610 -58.37 -10.26 -28.12
N ARG A 611 -57.14 -10.70 -28.13
CA ARG A 611 -56.39 -11.76 -28.87
C ARG A 611 -55.07 -11.18 -29.37
N GLY A 612 -53.96 -11.73 -28.95
CA GLY A 612 -53.40 -13.01 -29.38
C GLY A 612 -52.12 -12.80 -30.15
N GLY A 613 -50.99 -13.23 -29.61
CA GLY A 613 -49.98 -13.87 -30.41
C GLY A 613 -48.80 -13.04 -30.90
N ARG A 614 -47.64 -13.15 -30.36
CA ARG A 614 -46.51 -13.92 -30.84
C ARG A 614 -45.20 -13.48 -30.17
N ARG A 615 -44.55 -14.49 -29.65
CA ARG A 615 -43.16 -14.50 -29.18
C ARG A 615 -42.21 -14.15 -30.33
N THR A 616 -41.19 -13.36 -30.06
CA THR A 616 -39.87 -13.59 -30.66
C THR A 616 -38.79 -13.35 -29.61
N ARG A 617 -38.07 -14.43 -29.35
CA ARG A 617 -36.78 -14.45 -28.62
C ARG A 617 -35.75 -13.76 -29.47
N LEU A 618 -34.87 -13.03 -28.85
CA LEU A 618 -33.50 -12.97 -29.35
C LEU A 618 -32.51 -13.00 -28.17
N ALA A 619 -31.59 -13.90 -28.40
CA ALA A 619 -30.65 -14.42 -27.46
C ALA A 619 -29.45 -13.46 -27.19
N ALA A 620 -28.86 -13.77 -26.06
CA ALA A 620 -27.53 -13.35 -25.60
C ALA A 620 -26.41 -13.48 -26.62
N VAL A 621 -25.41 -12.63 -26.50
CA VAL A 621 -23.98 -12.98 -26.59
C VAL A 621 -23.20 -11.99 -25.72
N LEU A 622 -22.53 -12.51 -24.71
CA LEU A 622 -21.32 -12.01 -24.10
C LEU A 622 -20.12 -12.27 -25.04
N PRO A 623 -19.03 -11.58 -24.93
CA PRO A 623 -18.02 -11.99 -23.98
C PRO A 623 -17.68 -10.97 -22.87
#